data_99d02c419119db1bd3ebbf158d73e88b
#
_entry.id   99d02c419119db1bd3ebbf158d73e88b
#
_cell.length_a   1.000
_cell.length_b   1.000
_cell.length_c   1.000
_cell.angle_alpha   90.00
_cell.angle_beta   90.00
_cell.angle_gamma   90.00
#
_symmetry.space_group_name_H-M   'P 1'
#
loop_
_entity.id
_entity.type
_entity.pdbx_description
1 polymer ?
#
loop_
_entity_poly.entity_id
_entity_poly.type
_entity_poly.pdbx_seq_one_letter_code
_entity_poly.pdbx_strand_id
1 'polypeptide(L)'
;SDFTLKNGATRLVPGSHQIPHNWKKHYGENNRSTHPNEVRATGKAGSVLIFDSRLWHASAVNHTDQPRTGVTVRYGPWWFNVNPLKPGFPEREAMLDAEGKKETNVVFPLPAQVYESLPDEVRPLLRHYLR
;
A
#
# COMPACT_ATOMS: atom_id res chain seq x y z
N SER A 1 -0.82 9.81 12.91
CA SER A 1 0.37 10.49 13.47
C SER A 1 1.10 11.29 12.40
N ASP A 2 1.94 12.24 12.81
CA ASP A 2 2.85 12.92 11.89
C ASP A 2 3.79 11.91 11.23
N PHE A 3 4.18 12.18 9.97
CA PHE A 3 5.23 11.44 9.27
C PHE A 3 6.47 12.31 9.19
N THR A 4 7.55 11.87 9.79
CA THR A 4 8.83 12.58 9.88
C THR A 4 9.98 11.71 9.37
N LEU A 5 11.14 12.30 9.14
CA LEU A 5 12.34 11.54 8.78
C LEU A 5 12.71 10.53 9.86
N LYS A 6 12.55 10.89 11.14
CA LYS A 6 12.92 10.05 12.28
C LYS A 6 11.97 8.86 12.47
N ASN A 7 10.66 9.04 12.27
CA ASN A 7 9.69 7.96 12.51
C ASN A 7 9.36 7.16 11.25
N GLY A 8 10.20 7.22 10.24
CA GLY A 8 10.11 6.35 9.09
C GLY A 8 9.10 6.79 8.03
N ALA A 9 9.06 8.09 7.69
CA ALA A 9 8.28 8.58 6.56
C ALA A 9 8.56 7.76 5.29
N THR A 10 7.50 7.48 4.52
CA THR A 10 7.55 6.66 3.31
C THR A 10 8.59 7.17 2.32
N ARG A 11 9.40 6.27 1.80
CA ARG A 11 10.39 6.53 0.75
C ARG A 11 9.68 6.49 -0.59
N LEU A 12 9.96 7.45 -1.46
CA LEU A 12 9.38 7.53 -2.80
C LEU A 12 10.47 7.90 -3.80
N VAL A 13 10.38 7.38 -5.02
CA VAL A 13 11.24 7.79 -6.14
C VAL A 13 10.38 8.48 -7.19
N PRO A 14 10.31 9.81 -7.21
CA PRO A 14 9.49 10.56 -8.17
C PRO A 14 9.82 10.17 -9.61
N GLY A 15 8.79 10.03 -10.45
CA GLY A 15 8.93 9.64 -11.86
C GLY A 15 9.12 8.15 -12.13
N SER A 16 9.41 7.34 -11.13
CA SER A 16 9.71 5.90 -11.31
C SER A 16 8.54 5.07 -11.86
N HIS A 17 7.30 5.51 -11.71
CA HIS A 17 6.11 4.88 -12.30
C HIS A 17 6.10 4.89 -13.84
N GLN A 18 6.91 5.76 -14.46
CA GLN A 18 7.08 5.86 -15.91
C GLN A 18 8.21 4.97 -16.44
N ILE A 19 9.03 4.41 -15.56
CA ILE A 19 10.14 3.54 -15.93
C ILE A 19 9.58 2.12 -16.18
N PRO A 20 9.91 1.47 -17.32
CA PRO A 20 9.51 0.08 -17.55
C PRO A 20 9.95 -0.82 -16.40
N HIS A 21 9.04 -1.67 -15.92
CA HIS A 21 9.20 -2.43 -14.69
C HIS A 21 10.36 -3.43 -14.75
N ASN A 22 11.54 -2.98 -14.39
CA ASN A 22 12.61 -3.86 -13.98
C ASN A 22 13.46 -3.19 -12.89
N TRP A 23 12.91 -3.12 -11.68
CA TRP A 23 13.61 -2.56 -10.53
C TRP A 23 14.97 -3.27 -10.29
N LYS A 24 15.09 -4.57 -10.61
CA LYS A 24 16.34 -5.32 -10.52
C LYS A 24 17.43 -4.74 -11.43
N LYS A 25 17.06 -4.22 -12.59
CA LYS A 25 17.99 -3.57 -13.50
C LYS A 25 18.58 -2.29 -12.92
N HIS A 26 17.84 -1.62 -12.05
CA HIS A 26 18.24 -0.35 -11.43
C HIS A 26 18.91 -0.50 -10.06
N TYR A 27 18.51 -1.53 -9.28
CA TYR A 27 18.99 -1.77 -7.92
C TYR A 27 19.85 -3.02 -7.78
N GLY A 28 19.99 -3.83 -8.84
CA GLY A 28 20.54 -5.16 -8.72
C GLY A 28 19.71 -6.01 -7.76
N GLU A 29 20.35 -6.89 -7.01
CA GLU A 29 19.68 -7.70 -6.00
C GLU A 29 19.48 -6.96 -4.66
N ASN A 30 20.12 -5.82 -4.48
CA ASN A 30 20.02 -5.03 -3.25
C ASN A 30 18.99 -3.90 -3.36
N ASN A 31 17.72 -4.27 -3.23
CA ASN A 31 16.61 -3.31 -3.21
C ASN A 31 16.51 -2.47 -1.91
N ARG A 32 17.44 -2.64 -0.97
CA ARG A 32 17.49 -1.90 0.28
C ARG A 32 18.35 -0.64 0.19
N SER A 33 19.15 -0.51 -0.86
CA SER A 33 19.95 0.69 -1.08
C SER A 33 19.07 1.93 -1.30
N THR A 34 19.59 3.08 -0.95
CA THR A 34 18.92 4.36 -1.18
C THR A 34 19.05 4.75 -2.65
N HIS A 35 17.93 5.09 -3.29
CA HIS A 35 17.96 5.60 -4.65
C HIS A 35 18.43 7.07 -4.65
N PRO A 36 19.29 7.52 -5.62
CA PRO A 36 19.78 8.90 -5.66
C PRO A 36 18.67 9.96 -5.66
N ASN A 37 17.55 9.68 -6.32
CA ASN A 37 16.41 10.59 -6.43
C ASN A 37 15.31 10.31 -5.40
N GLU A 38 15.64 9.59 -4.32
CA GLU A 38 14.66 9.27 -3.29
C GLU A 38 14.28 10.50 -2.47
N VAL A 39 12.99 10.64 -2.24
CA VAL A 39 12.43 11.65 -1.34
C VAL A 39 11.66 10.97 -0.20
N ARG A 40 11.43 11.69 0.87
CA ARG A 40 10.63 11.24 2.02
C ARG A 40 9.30 11.97 2.05
N ALA A 41 8.21 11.22 2.07
CA ALA A 41 6.86 11.76 2.20
C ALA A 41 6.59 12.16 3.67
N THR A 42 7.12 13.31 4.08
CA THR A 42 6.84 13.88 5.40
C THR A 42 5.53 14.67 5.38
N GLY A 43 4.82 14.71 6.51
CA GLY A 43 3.58 15.47 6.64
C GLY A 43 3.02 15.42 8.04
N LYS A 44 2.15 16.37 8.36
CA LYS A 44 1.41 16.40 9.62
C LYS A 44 0.29 15.36 9.64
N ALA A 45 -0.14 14.97 10.83
CA ALA A 45 -1.35 14.17 10.98
C ALA A 45 -2.53 14.85 10.26
N GLY A 46 -3.32 14.08 9.54
CA GLY A 46 -4.39 14.58 8.67
C GLY A 46 -3.96 14.91 7.23
N SER A 47 -2.66 14.94 6.92
CA SER A 47 -2.20 15.06 5.54
C SER A 47 -2.58 13.83 4.71
N VAL A 48 -2.86 14.04 3.42
CA VAL A 48 -3.15 12.97 2.45
C VAL A 48 -2.04 12.94 1.42
N LEU A 49 -1.49 11.75 1.19
CA LEU A 49 -0.53 11.48 0.12
C LEU A 49 -1.23 10.62 -0.95
N ILE A 50 -1.31 11.14 -2.18
CA ILE A 50 -1.86 10.42 -3.32
C ILE A 50 -0.74 10.13 -4.31
N PHE A 51 -0.57 8.88 -4.71
CA PHE A 51 0.43 8.50 -5.69
C PHE A 51 0.01 7.24 -6.47
N ASP A 52 0.57 7.06 -7.66
CA ASP A 52 0.40 5.85 -8.47
C ASP A 52 1.10 4.67 -7.76
N SER A 53 0.42 3.54 -7.60
CA SER A 53 0.98 2.35 -6.93
C SER A 53 2.22 1.77 -7.63
N ARG A 54 2.44 2.10 -8.91
CA ARG A 54 3.67 1.74 -9.65
C ARG A 54 4.88 2.58 -9.24
N LEU A 55 4.66 3.70 -8.54
CA LEU A 55 5.77 4.51 -8.02
C LEU A 55 6.63 3.65 -7.10
N TRP A 56 7.92 3.63 -7.31
CA TRP A 56 8.82 2.90 -6.42
C TRP A 56 8.76 3.54 -5.03
N HIS A 57 8.37 2.73 -4.08
CA HIS A 57 8.17 3.18 -2.72
C HIS A 57 8.53 2.07 -1.72
N ALA A 58 8.90 2.47 -0.54
CA ALA A 58 9.22 1.55 0.55
C ALA A 58 8.95 2.20 1.90
N SER A 59 8.76 1.37 2.90
CA SER A 59 8.80 1.79 4.29
C SER A 59 10.23 2.19 4.67
N ALA A 60 10.36 3.16 5.57
CA ALA A 60 11.63 3.48 6.21
C ALA A 60 11.61 3.04 7.66
N VAL A 61 12.80 2.87 8.23
CA VAL A 61 12.95 2.51 9.64
C VAL A 61 12.39 3.62 10.53
N ASN A 62 11.62 3.25 11.52
CA ASN A 62 11.24 4.14 12.61
C ASN A 62 12.33 4.09 13.67
N HIS A 63 13.00 5.21 13.86
CA HIS A 63 14.07 5.38 14.86
C HIS A 63 13.55 6.01 16.16
N THR A 64 12.23 6.07 16.33
CA THR A 64 11.61 6.56 17.57
C THR A 64 11.04 5.39 18.35
N ASP A 65 10.80 5.61 19.62
CA ASP A 65 10.15 4.68 20.56
C ASP A 65 8.61 4.67 20.45
N GLN A 66 8.05 5.55 19.61
CA GLN A 66 6.61 5.67 19.41
C GLN A 66 6.17 5.07 18.07
N PRO A 67 5.05 4.35 18.02
CA PRO A 67 4.52 3.81 16.77
C PRO A 67 4.06 4.94 15.84
N ARG A 68 4.29 4.74 14.53
CA ARG A 68 3.75 5.61 13.48
C ARG A 68 2.60 4.89 12.79
N THR A 69 1.44 5.50 12.81
CA THR A 69 0.23 4.98 12.20
C THR A 69 -0.18 5.80 10.99
N GLY A 70 -0.43 5.14 9.88
CA GLY A 70 -1.04 5.71 8.68
C GLY A 70 -2.11 4.78 8.13
N VAL A 71 -3.10 5.34 7.47
CA VAL A 71 -4.15 4.59 6.77
C VAL A 71 -3.79 4.56 5.29
N THR A 72 -3.79 3.37 4.68
CA THR A 72 -3.60 3.21 3.24
C THR A 72 -4.92 2.77 2.61
N VAL A 73 -5.37 3.54 1.63
CA VAL A 73 -6.52 3.18 0.79
C VAL A 73 -6.02 3.02 -0.63
N ARG A 74 -6.42 1.95 -1.30
CA ARG A 74 -6.04 1.68 -2.68
C ARG A 74 -7.28 1.75 -3.56
N TYR A 75 -7.16 2.47 -4.67
CA TYR A 75 -8.15 2.50 -5.72
C TYR A 75 -7.60 1.77 -6.94
N GLY A 76 -8.41 0.92 -7.51
CA GLY A 76 -8.08 0.19 -8.74
C GLY A 76 -9.25 0.26 -9.72
N PRO A 77 -9.00 -0.04 -11.01
CA PRO A 77 -10.09 -0.15 -11.97
C PRO A 77 -11.05 -1.28 -11.58
N TRP A 78 -12.31 -1.18 -11.98
CA TRP A 78 -13.38 -2.12 -11.61
C TRP A 78 -13.11 -3.58 -12.00
N TRP A 79 -12.28 -3.81 -13.01
CA TRP A 79 -11.86 -5.14 -13.48
C TRP A 79 -10.66 -5.71 -12.73
N PHE A 80 -10.07 -4.97 -11.80
CA PHE A 80 -8.91 -5.44 -11.03
C PHE A 80 -9.33 -6.55 -10.07
N ASN A 81 -8.66 -7.70 -10.18
CA ASN A 81 -8.92 -8.81 -9.27
C ASN A 81 -8.31 -8.53 -7.88
N VAL A 82 -9.16 -8.37 -6.88
CA VAL A 82 -8.75 -8.14 -5.49
C VAL A 82 -8.76 -9.42 -4.63
N ASN A 83 -9.10 -10.57 -5.21
CA ASN A 83 -9.12 -11.85 -4.47
C ASN A 83 -7.80 -12.19 -3.78
N PRO A 84 -6.62 -11.92 -4.37
CA PRO A 84 -5.34 -12.13 -3.67
C PRO A 84 -5.20 -11.37 -2.35
N LEU A 85 -6.03 -10.35 -2.11
CA LEU A 85 -6.02 -9.56 -0.88
C LEU A 85 -7.07 -10.01 0.14
N LYS A 86 -7.95 -10.96 -0.23
CA LYS A 86 -9.07 -11.40 0.60
C LYS A 86 -8.78 -12.77 1.24
N PRO A 87 -8.97 -12.92 2.56
CA PRO A 87 -8.86 -14.22 3.21
C PRO A 87 -9.84 -15.24 2.63
N GLY A 88 -9.40 -16.49 2.52
CA GLY A 88 -10.24 -17.61 2.08
C GLY A 88 -10.45 -17.73 0.56
N PHE A 89 -9.70 -16.99 -0.24
CA PHE A 89 -9.68 -17.13 -1.70
C PHE A 89 -8.46 -17.94 -2.16
N PRO A 90 -8.62 -18.85 -3.16
CA PRO A 90 -7.51 -19.66 -3.67
C PRO A 90 -6.32 -18.84 -4.18
N GLU A 91 -6.59 -17.70 -4.79
CA GLU A 91 -5.56 -16.78 -5.29
C GLU A 91 -4.73 -16.17 -4.13
N ARG A 92 -5.34 -15.97 -2.97
CA ARG A 92 -4.64 -15.54 -1.77
C ARG A 92 -3.70 -16.62 -1.27
N GLU A 93 -4.17 -17.86 -1.16
CA GLU A 93 -3.37 -18.98 -0.71
C GLU A 93 -2.17 -19.22 -1.64
N ALA A 94 -2.39 -19.18 -2.96
CA ALA A 94 -1.33 -19.32 -3.95
C ALA A 94 -0.27 -18.19 -3.81
N MET A 95 -0.70 -16.97 -3.52
CA MET A 95 0.21 -15.84 -3.29
C MET A 95 1.02 -16.03 -2.00
N LEU A 96 0.37 -16.44 -0.92
CA LEU A 96 1.02 -16.70 0.38
C LEU A 96 2.04 -17.83 0.27
N ASP A 97 1.72 -18.88 -0.45
CA ASP A 97 2.65 -20.00 -0.70
C ASP A 97 3.88 -19.53 -1.49
N ALA A 98 3.69 -18.71 -2.52
CA ALA A 98 4.78 -18.15 -3.32
C ALA A 98 5.66 -17.17 -2.52
N GLU A 99 5.09 -16.44 -1.55
CA GLU A 99 5.78 -15.45 -0.73
C GLU A 99 6.31 -15.99 0.62
N GLY A 100 6.20 -17.30 0.87
CA GLY A 100 6.68 -17.93 2.09
C GLY A 100 5.78 -17.74 3.31
N LYS A 101 4.47 -17.67 3.09
CA LYS A 101 3.41 -17.72 4.11
C LYS A 101 3.38 -16.58 5.13
N LYS A 102 3.83 -15.40 4.76
CA LYS A 102 3.68 -14.23 5.61
C LYS A 102 2.35 -13.55 5.33
N GLU A 103 1.40 -13.65 6.24
CA GLU A 103 0.16 -12.90 6.19
C GLU A 103 0.41 -11.40 6.34
N THR A 104 0.60 -10.74 5.23
CA THR A 104 0.67 -9.29 5.15
C THR A 104 -0.45 -8.78 4.26
N ASN A 105 -0.92 -7.56 4.47
CA ASN A 105 -1.93 -6.89 3.64
C ASN A 105 -3.29 -7.62 3.57
N VAL A 106 -3.80 -8.10 4.68
CA VAL A 106 -5.14 -8.69 4.74
C VAL A 106 -6.18 -7.59 4.61
N VAL A 107 -7.11 -7.75 3.69
CA VAL A 107 -8.29 -6.90 3.54
C VAL A 107 -9.48 -7.62 4.18
N PHE A 108 -9.95 -7.10 5.30
CA PHE A 108 -11.14 -7.63 5.95
C PHE A 108 -12.40 -7.25 5.17
N PRO A 109 -13.39 -8.15 5.10
CA PRO A 109 -14.69 -7.81 4.51
C PRO A 109 -15.33 -6.62 5.24
N LEU A 110 -15.96 -5.76 4.47
CA LEU A 110 -16.71 -4.65 5.00
C LEU A 110 -18.07 -5.17 5.53
N PRO A 111 -18.43 -4.93 6.81
CA PRO A 111 -19.73 -5.31 7.33
C PRO A 111 -20.86 -4.63 6.54
N ALA A 112 -21.93 -5.37 6.24
CA ALA A 112 -23.06 -4.86 5.46
C ALA A 112 -23.65 -3.57 6.05
N GLN A 113 -23.81 -3.50 7.38
CA GLN A 113 -24.31 -2.31 8.06
C GLN A 113 -23.43 -1.08 7.85
N VAL A 114 -22.09 -1.26 7.82
CA VAL A 114 -21.16 -0.17 7.54
C VAL A 114 -21.30 0.26 6.09
N TYR A 115 -21.41 -0.69 5.16
CA TYR A 115 -21.61 -0.39 3.74
C TYR A 115 -22.90 0.40 3.49
N GLU A 116 -24.01 0.00 4.12
CA GLU A 116 -25.29 0.65 4.00
C GLU A 116 -25.32 2.08 4.57
N SER A 117 -24.48 2.35 5.57
CA SER A 117 -24.34 3.69 6.16
C SER A 117 -23.48 4.65 5.34
N LEU A 118 -22.81 4.17 4.29
CA LEU A 118 -21.97 5.01 3.44
C LEU A 118 -22.83 5.89 2.49
N PRO A 119 -22.34 7.07 2.11
CA PRO A 119 -22.94 7.86 1.05
C PRO A 119 -23.08 7.07 -0.26
N ASP A 120 -24.17 7.32 -1.01
CA ASP A 120 -24.49 6.59 -2.25
C ASP A 120 -23.34 6.66 -3.29
N GLU A 121 -22.63 7.78 -3.33
CA GLU A 121 -21.50 7.99 -4.23
C GLU A 121 -20.29 7.13 -3.88
N VAL A 122 -20.15 6.71 -2.62
CA VAL A 122 -19.01 5.90 -2.13
C VAL A 122 -19.27 4.40 -2.24
N ARG A 123 -20.53 3.97 -2.07
CA ARG A 123 -20.89 2.54 -2.08
C ARG A 123 -20.38 1.77 -3.30
N PRO A 124 -20.50 2.27 -4.56
CA PRO A 124 -20.00 1.55 -5.72
C PRO A 124 -18.50 1.24 -5.66
N LEU A 125 -17.71 2.11 -5.02
CA LEU A 125 -16.26 1.96 -4.89
C LEU A 125 -15.87 0.83 -3.92
N LEU A 126 -16.75 0.47 -2.99
CA LEU A 126 -16.48 -0.49 -1.91
C LEU A 126 -17.28 -1.78 -2.04
N ARG A 127 -18.11 -1.92 -3.08
CA ARG A 127 -18.99 -3.09 -3.28
C ARG A 127 -18.24 -4.42 -3.28
N HIS A 128 -17.03 -4.44 -3.81
CA HIS A 128 -16.20 -5.65 -3.88
C HIS A 128 -15.57 -6.06 -2.54
N TYR A 129 -15.73 -5.27 -1.50
CA TYR A 129 -15.34 -5.61 -0.12
C TYR A 129 -16.50 -6.22 0.68
N LEU A 130 -17.70 -6.25 0.15
CA LEU A 130 -18.81 -7.02 0.75
C LEU A 130 -18.52 -8.52 0.60
N ARG A 131 -18.91 -9.28 1.60
CA ARG A 131 -18.97 -10.74 1.51
C ARG A 131 -20.30 -11.16 0.92
#